data_6e8469c71c243258ac987d9100514d19
#
_entry.id   6e8469c71c243258ac987d9100514d19
#
_cell.length_a   1.000
_cell.length_b   1.000
_cell.length_c   1.000
_cell.angle_alpha   90.00
_cell.angle_beta   90.00
_cell.angle_gamma   90.00
#
_symmetry.space_group_name_H-M   'P 1'
#
loop_
_entity.id
_entity.type
_entity.pdbx_description
1 polymer ?
#
loop_
_entity_poly.entity_id
_entity_poly.type
_entity_poly.pdbx_seq_one_letter_code
_entity_poly.pdbx_strand_id
1 'polypeptide(L)'
;GKRWGKGVQYDRKGNTVFDGEWMNDDNRMEKQIVLGKENQLLHNHLEELIVSNYRCKGQEWTVLNLSFMPYLRVLEVGDECFEYVEEVKLIGLHKLERVMIGKKCFTTCYYEWPELFMPYGHFYLKNCERLRELKMGYYSFSLYSVCEMENLPSLEVIEMGDYDEESGNFCHASLELKSESERMK
;
A
#
# COMPACT_ATOMS: atom_id res chain seq x y z
N GLY A 1 -27.16 19.46 14.36
CA GLY A 1 -26.46 18.18 14.28
C GLY A 1 -25.26 18.30 13.38
N LYS A 2 -24.18 17.59 13.72
CA LYS A 2 -22.98 17.58 12.90
C LYS A 2 -23.15 16.61 11.72
N ARG A 3 -22.56 16.92 10.58
CA ARG A 3 -22.63 16.05 9.39
C ARG A 3 -21.72 14.84 9.55
N TRP A 4 -22.28 13.66 9.32
CA TRP A 4 -21.60 12.38 9.36
C TRP A 4 -22.07 11.49 8.21
N GLY A 5 -21.16 10.72 7.62
CA GLY A 5 -21.48 9.79 6.53
C GLY A 5 -21.41 10.41 5.14
N LYS A 6 -21.88 9.65 4.14
CA LYS A 6 -21.82 10.08 2.74
C LYS A 6 -22.70 11.30 2.48
N GLY A 7 -22.16 12.28 1.77
CA GLY A 7 -22.89 13.47 1.39
C GLY A 7 -22.21 14.28 0.32
N VAL A 8 -23.01 15.05 -0.41
CA VAL A 8 -22.54 15.96 -1.46
C VAL A 8 -22.73 17.39 -0.99
N GLN A 9 -21.69 18.19 -1.13
CA GLN A 9 -21.78 19.65 -0.91
C GLN A 9 -21.78 20.35 -2.25
N TYR A 10 -22.69 21.32 -2.39
CA TYR A 10 -22.78 22.17 -3.57
C TYR A 10 -22.41 23.62 -3.23
N ASP A 11 -21.86 24.35 -4.21
CA ASP A 11 -21.68 25.77 -4.13
C ASP A 11 -23.03 26.50 -4.35
N ARG A 12 -23.02 27.86 -4.24
CA ARG A 12 -24.22 28.68 -4.46
C ARG A 12 -24.74 28.64 -5.90
N LYS A 13 -23.97 28.11 -6.83
CA LYS A 13 -24.30 27.96 -8.25
C LYS A 13 -24.78 26.56 -8.60
N GLY A 14 -24.81 25.64 -7.62
CA GLY A 14 -25.21 24.25 -7.80
C GLY A 14 -24.12 23.31 -8.29
N ASN A 15 -22.86 23.74 -8.36
CA ASN A 15 -21.75 22.86 -8.71
C ASN A 15 -21.33 22.05 -7.48
N THR A 16 -20.99 20.77 -7.70
CA THR A 16 -20.46 19.90 -6.65
C THR A 16 -19.10 20.42 -6.20
N VAL A 17 -19.00 20.78 -4.93
CA VAL A 17 -17.77 21.22 -4.24
C VAL A 17 -17.11 20.05 -3.52
N PHE A 18 -17.93 19.14 -3.01
CA PHE A 18 -17.48 17.95 -2.31
C PHE A 18 -18.51 16.83 -2.49
N ASP A 19 -18.00 15.64 -2.79
CA ASP A 19 -18.77 14.39 -2.81
C ASP A 19 -17.97 13.34 -2.05
N GLY A 20 -18.42 12.95 -0.86
CA GLY A 20 -17.66 12.06 -0.02
C GLY A 20 -18.25 11.88 1.38
N GLU A 21 -17.44 11.38 2.30
CA GLU A 21 -17.85 11.19 3.68
C GLU A 21 -17.54 12.42 4.55
N TRP A 22 -18.48 12.76 5.40
CA TRP A 22 -18.39 13.83 6.38
C TRP A 22 -18.08 13.25 7.76
N MET A 23 -17.08 13.80 8.40
CA MET A 23 -16.76 13.51 9.79
C MET A 23 -16.87 14.78 10.62
N ASN A 24 -17.92 14.85 11.44
CA ASN A 24 -18.07 15.87 12.47
C ASN A 24 -18.11 17.34 11.93
N ASP A 25 -18.75 17.59 10.80
CA ASP A 25 -18.79 18.88 10.06
C ASP A 25 -17.43 19.35 9.51
N ASP A 26 -16.37 18.63 9.76
CA ASP A 26 -15.08 18.96 9.20
C ASP A 26 -15.00 18.38 7.78
N ASN A 27 -15.05 19.24 6.79
CA ASN A 27 -14.74 18.93 5.39
C ASN A 27 -13.23 19.03 5.12
N ARG A 28 -12.41 19.06 6.13
CA ARG A 28 -11.00 18.84 5.99
C ARG A 28 -10.85 17.40 5.54
N MET A 29 -10.65 17.24 4.23
CA MET A 29 -10.07 16.05 3.70
C MET A 29 -8.75 15.87 4.45
N GLU A 30 -8.70 14.94 5.37
CA GLU A 30 -7.41 14.53 5.91
C GLU A 30 -6.63 13.97 4.73
N LYS A 31 -5.72 14.76 4.21
CA LYS A 31 -4.84 14.33 3.12
C LYS A 31 -3.90 13.22 3.56
N GLN A 32 -3.72 13.08 4.85
CA GLN A 32 -2.88 12.12 5.51
C GLN A 32 -3.68 11.35 6.55
N ILE A 33 -3.66 10.03 6.49
CA ILE A 33 -4.16 9.15 7.54
C ILE A 33 -3.00 8.34 8.11
N VAL A 34 -2.91 8.32 9.45
CA VAL A 34 -2.02 7.43 10.18
C VAL A 34 -2.85 6.29 10.75
N LEU A 35 -2.79 5.12 10.12
CA LEU A 35 -3.46 3.92 10.63
C LEU A 35 -2.76 3.44 11.90
N GLY A 36 -3.44 3.55 13.00
CA GLY A 36 -2.92 3.15 14.31
C GLY A 36 -3.91 3.41 15.42
N LYS A 37 -4.98 4.14 15.12
CA LYS A 37 -6.09 4.42 16.03
C LYS A 37 -7.33 3.67 15.57
N GLU A 38 -8.17 3.26 16.51
CA GLU A 38 -9.45 2.62 16.21
C GLU A 38 -10.35 3.54 15.36
N ASN A 39 -11.07 2.95 14.41
CA ASN A 39 -12.08 3.60 13.56
C ASN A 39 -11.58 4.61 12.51
N GLN A 40 -10.38 4.46 12.00
CA GLN A 40 -9.95 5.23 10.83
C GLN A 40 -10.44 4.57 9.53
N LEU A 41 -11.19 5.31 8.74
CA LEU A 41 -11.68 4.86 7.44
C LEU A 41 -10.77 5.39 6.34
N LEU A 42 -10.31 4.48 5.47
CA LEU A 42 -9.61 4.85 4.24
C LEU A 42 -10.61 5.49 3.26
N HIS A 43 -10.23 6.61 2.68
CA HIS A 43 -11.05 7.29 1.69
C HIS A 43 -10.24 7.65 0.43
N ASN A 44 -10.91 7.83 -0.68
CA ASN A 44 -10.30 8.00 -2.00
C ASN A 44 -9.58 9.35 -2.22
N HIS A 45 -9.66 10.29 -1.29
CA HIS A 45 -8.98 11.59 -1.38
C HIS A 45 -7.64 11.65 -0.63
N LEU A 46 -7.19 10.53 -0.05
CA LEU A 46 -5.90 10.46 0.63
C LEU A 46 -4.76 10.73 -0.33
N GLU A 47 -3.85 11.59 0.11
CA GLU A 47 -2.57 11.83 -0.54
C GLU A 47 -1.44 11.03 0.14
N GLU A 48 -1.55 10.77 1.44
CA GLU A 48 -0.56 10.05 2.21
C GLU A 48 -1.24 9.03 3.13
N LEU A 49 -0.80 7.79 3.07
CA LEU A 49 -1.21 6.72 3.95
C LEU A 49 0.00 6.22 4.74
N ILE A 50 -0.05 6.44 6.06
CA ILE A 50 1.00 6.00 6.99
C ILE A 50 0.41 4.96 7.93
N VAL A 51 1.02 3.79 7.98
CA VAL A 51 0.66 2.72 8.90
C VAL A 51 1.73 2.64 9.98
N SER A 52 1.34 2.85 11.24
CA SER A 52 2.26 2.72 12.37
C SER A 52 2.74 1.28 12.56
N ASN A 53 3.91 1.10 13.19
CA ASN A 53 4.46 -0.23 13.49
C ASN A 53 3.46 -1.12 14.22
N TYR A 54 3.52 -2.43 13.96
CA TYR A 54 2.73 -3.48 14.63
C TYR A 54 1.22 -3.36 14.43
N ARG A 55 0.76 -2.82 13.28
CA ARG A 55 -0.66 -2.62 12.99
C ARG A 55 -1.18 -3.57 11.92
N CYS A 56 -2.53 -3.64 11.84
CA CYS A 56 -3.24 -4.45 10.86
C CYS A 56 -2.83 -5.94 10.90
N LYS A 57 -2.67 -6.48 12.11
CA LYS A 57 -2.29 -7.88 12.36
C LYS A 57 -3.48 -8.82 12.53
N GLY A 58 -4.70 -8.37 12.29
CA GLY A 58 -5.90 -9.20 12.39
C GLY A 58 -6.11 -10.05 11.14
N GLN A 59 -6.70 -11.22 11.31
CA GLN A 59 -7.01 -12.15 10.20
C GLN A 59 -8.06 -11.61 9.23
N GLU A 60 -8.75 -10.55 9.56
CA GLU A 60 -9.65 -9.82 8.67
C GLU A 60 -8.95 -9.09 7.53
N TRP A 61 -7.65 -8.81 7.68
CA TRP A 61 -6.83 -8.18 6.67
C TRP A 61 -6.22 -9.23 5.73
N THR A 62 -6.99 -9.70 4.75
CA THR A 62 -6.50 -10.67 3.75
C THR A 62 -6.10 -10.01 2.44
N VAL A 63 -6.63 -8.83 2.13
CA VAL A 63 -6.35 -8.08 0.90
C VAL A 63 -6.11 -6.62 1.22
N LEU A 64 -5.00 -6.07 0.74
CA LEU A 64 -4.73 -4.63 0.73
C LEU A 64 -4.84 -4.13 -0.72
N ASN A 65 -5.99 -3.60 -1.06
CA ASN A 65 -6.22 -3.00 -2.37
C ASN A 65 -6.35 -1.48 -2.25
N LEU A 66 -5.35 -0.74 -2.72
CA LEU A 66 -5.34 0.72 -2.71
C LEU A 66 -5.67 1.35 -4.07
N SER A 67 -6.04 0.55 -5.07
CA SER A 67 -6.30 1.03 -6.44
C SER A 67 -7.45 2.04 -6.54
N PHE A 68 -8.28 2.15 -5.49
CA PHE A 68 -9.36 3.15 -5.41
C PHE A 68 -8.91 4.52 -4.90
N MET A 69 -7.62 4.73 -4.65
CA MET A 69 -7.04 5.96 -4.10
C MET A 69 -6.28 6.77 -5.17
N PRO A 70 -6.94 7.46 -6.10
CA PRO A 70 -6.30 8.10 -7.25
C PRO A 70 -5.38 9.27 -6.89
N TYR A 71 -5.46 9.77 -5.65
CA TYR A 71 -4.67 10.90 -5.17
C TYR A 71 -3.48 10.48 -4.30
N LEU A 72 -3.35 9.18 -3.99
CA LEU A 72 -2.28 8.67 -3.13
C LEU A 72 -0.91 8.97 -3.76
N ARG A 73 -0.05 9.65 -3.01
CA ARG A 73 1.32 10.02 -3.39
C ARG A 73 2.36 9.25 -2.59
N VAL A 74 2.06 9.00 -1.32
CA VAL A 74 2.99 8.34 -0.40
C VAL A 74 2.28 7.22 0.33
N LEU A 75 2.88 6.03 0.30
CA LEU A 75 2.52 4.91 1.14
C LEU A 75 3.70 4.60 2.05
N GLU A 76 3.50 4.73 3.37
CA GLU A 76 4.47 4.32 4.37
C GLU A 76 3.85 3.25 5.28
N VAL A 77 4.49 2.11 5.37
CA VAL A 77 4.10 1.01 6.24
C VAL A 77 5.22 0.78 7.24
N GLY A 78 4.93 0.92 8.51
CA GLY A 78 5.86 0.64 9.60
C GLY A 78 6.18 -0.85 9.72
N ASP A 79 7.03 -1.20 10.68
CA ASP A 79 7.50 -2.56 10.88
C ASP A 79 6.38 -3.51 11.34
N GLU A 80 6.48 -4.78 10.95
CA GLU A 80 5.60 -5.88 11.37
C GLU A 80 4.11 -5.60 11.19
N CYS A 81 3.73 -5.07 10.04
CA CYS A 81 2.35 -4.79 9.68
C CYS A 81 1.79 -5.81 8.69
N PHE A 82 0.45 -5.94 8.66
CA PHE A 82 -0.27 -6.72 7.66
C PHE A 82 0.12 -8.20 7.60
N GLU A 83 0.22 -8.84 8.74
CA GLU A 83 0.69 -10.22 8.89
C GLU A 83 -0.08 -11.23 8.01
N TYR A 84 -1.40 -11.07 7.87
CA TYR A 84 -2.28 -12.03 7.17
C TYR A 84 -2.70 -11.57 5.77
N VAL A 85 -2.12 -10.50 5.25
CA VAL A 85 -2.46 -10.02 3.90
C VAL A 85 -1.82 -10.94 2.86
N GLU A 86 -2.65 -11.53 2.03
CA GLU A 86 -2.27 -12.47 0.97
C GLU A 86 -2.22 -11.79 -0.41
N GLU A 87 -2.87 -10.65 -0.55
CA GLU A 87 -2.88 -9.93 -1.83
C GLU A 87 -2.71 -8.43 -1.61
N VAL A 88 -1.70 -7.85 -2.27
CA VAL A 88 -1.44 -6.41 -2.28
C VAL A 88 -1.59 -5.87 -3.68
N LYS A 89 -2.47 -4.87 -3.86
CA LYS A 89 -2.73 -4.21 -5.14
C LYS A 89 -2.46 -2.71 -5.08
N LEU A 90 -1.40 -2.29 -5.77
CA LEU A 90 -1.04 -0.92 -6.04
C LEU A 90 -1.15 -0.70 -7.56
N ILE A 91 -2.36 -0.55 -8.07
CA ILE A 91 -2.62 -0.56 -9.53
C ILE A 91 -3.28 0.75 -9.94
N GLY A 92 -2.72 1.41 -10.97
CA GLY A 92 -3.29 2.64 -11.53
C GLY A 92 -3.18 3.85 -10.61
N LEU A 93 -2.24 3.85 -9.69
CA LEU A 93 -1.99 4.95 -8.77
C LEU A 93 -1.10 6.00 -9.45
N HIS A 94 -1.68 6.75 -10.39
CA HIS A 94 -0.95 7.68 -11.27
C HIS A 94 -0.23 8.83 -10.53
N LYS A 95 -0.57 9.08 -9.26
CA LYS A 95 0.09 10.10 -8.42
C LYS A 95 1.08 9.51 -7.42
N LEU A 96 1.16 8.20 -7.29
CA LEU A 96 2.05 7.54 -6.35
C LEU A 96 3.51 7.84 -6.71
N GLU A 97 4.24 8.42 -5.76
CA GLU A 97 5.63 8.85 -5.92
C GLU A 97 6.57 7.95 -5.12
N ARG A 98 6.11 7.46 -3.96
CA ARG A 98 6.95 6.72 -3.02
C ARG A 98 6.17 5.64 -2.29
N VAL A 99 6.79 4.46 -2.18
CA VAL A 99 6.34 3.34 -1.37
C VAL A 99 7.48 2.94 -0.44
N MET A 100 7.22 3.01 0.86
CA MET A 100 8.17 2.60 1.91
C MET A 100 7.49 1.58 2.80
N ILE A 101 8.06 0.40 2.89
CA ILE A 101 7.56 -0.73 3.69
C ILE A 101 8.63 -1.13 4.69
N GLY A 102 8.26 -1.18 5.95
CA GLY A 102 9.13 -1.59 7.04
C GLY A 102 9.54 -3.05 7.00
N LYS A 103 10.17 -3.51 8.05
CA LYS A 103 10.67 -4.88 8.21
C LYS A 103 9.54 -5.84 8.53
N LYS A 104 9.64 -7.09 8.06
CA LYS A 104 8.72 -8.18 8.40
C LYS A 104 7.25 -7.86 8.18
N CYS A 105 6.96 -7.09 7.13
CA CYS A 105 5.59 -6.78 6.71
C CYS A 105 5.07 -7.82 5.73
N PHE A 106 3.76 -8.01 5.69
CA PHE A 106 3.11 -8.93 4.75
C PHE A 106 3.68 -10.35 4.83
N THR A 107 3.97 -10.81 6.04
CA THR A 107 4.50 -12.15 6.28
C THR A 107 4.05 -12.65 7.64
N THR A 108 3.72 -13.93 7.72
CA THR A 108 3.43 -14.63 8.97
C THR A 108 4.74 -15.23 9.50
N CYS A 109 5.20 -14.75 10.64
CA CYS A 109 6.41 -15.27 11.28
C CYS A 109 6.12 -16.53 12.10
N TYR A 110 5.60 -17.59 11.51
CA TYR A 110 5.49 -18.87 12.19
C TYR A 110 6.78 -19.67 12.03
N TYR A 111 7.67 -19.56 13.00
CA TYR A 111 8.92 -20.34 13.06
C TYR A 111 8.75 -21.83 13.35
N GLU A 112 7.54 -22.30 13.65
CA GLU A 112 7.36 -23.65 14.22
C GLU A 112 7.29 -24.80 13.20
N TRP A 113 7.00 -24.54 11.91
CA TRP A 113 6.80 -25.61 10.92
C TRP A 113 7.21 -25.18 9.50
N PRO A 114 8.51 -25.07 9.19
CA PRO A 114 8.95 -24.61 7.86
C PRO A 114 8.55 -25.56 6.71
N GLU A 115 8.26 -26.82 6.98
CA GLU A 115 7.98 -27.83 5.96
C GLU A 115 6.55 -27.78 5.39
N LEU A 116 5.65 -27.01 5.99
CA LEU A 116 4.24 -26.89 5.59
C LEU A 116 3.90 -25.57 4.90
N PHE A 117 4.86 -24.66 4.77
CA PHE A 117 4.61 -23.37 4.16
C PHE A 117 4.66 -23.43 2.63
N MET A 118 3.51 -23.43 2.01
CA MET A 118 3.37 -23.10 0.59
C MET A 118 3.35 -21.58 0.45
N PRO A 119 4.22 -20.97 -0.39
CA PRO A 119 4.12 -19.56 -0.71
C PRO A 119 2.78 -19.30 -1.38
N TYR A 120 2.07 -18.24 -0.94
CA TYR A 120 0.68 -18.02 -1.37
C TYR A 120 0.36 -16.57 -1.74
N GLY A 121 1.18 -15.61 -1.32
CA GLY A 121 0.86 -14.21 -1.48
C GLY A 121 1.15 -13.66 -2.88
N HIS A 122 0.40 -12.62 -3.26
CA HIS A 122 0.52 -11.94 -4.55
C HIS A 122 0.72 -10.44 -4.35
N PHE A 123 1.80 -9.89 -4.90
CA PHE A 123 2.09 -8.47 -4.92
C PHE A 123 1.99 -7.91 -6.33
N TYR A 124 1.14 -6.91 -6.54
CA TYR A 124 0.94 -6.24 -7.81
C TYR A 124 1.23 -4.74 -7.68
N LEU A 125 2.20 -4.26 -8.44
CA LEU A 125 2.56 -2.86 -8.55
C LEU A 125 2.56 -2.48 -10.04
N LYS A 126 1.45 -1.88 -10.51
CA LYS A 126 1.24 -1.69 -11.95
C LYS A 126 0.72 -0.30 -12.29
N ASN A 127 1.17 0.24 -13.42
CA ASN A 127 0.68 1.50 -13.98
C ASN A 127 0.77 2.67 -12.99
N CYS A 128 1.88 2.76 -12.26
CA CYS A 128 2.19 3.84 -11.33
C CYS A 128 3.20 4.79 -11.97
N GLU A 129 2.73 5.69 -12.83
CA GLU A 129 3.54 6.49 -13.75
C GLU A 129 4.54 7.43 -13.06
N ARG A 130 4.25 7.85 -11.82
CA ARG A 130 5.09 8.79 -11.06
C ARG A 130 5.92 8.14 -9.97
N LEU A 131 5.80 6.82 -9.80
CA LEU A 131 6.55 6.11 -8.76
C LEU A 131 8.05 6.20 -9.04
N ARG A 132 8.79 6.77 -8.09
CA ARG A 132 10.23 6.94 -8.17
C ARG A 132 10.98 6.02 -7.22
N GLU A 133 10.38 5.73 -6.07
CA GLU A 133 11.07 5.06 -4.98
C GLU A 133 10.21 3.93 -4.42
N LEU A 134 10.77 2.73 -4.37
CA LEU A 134 10.22 1.54 -3.74
C LEU A 134 11.24 0.98 -2.76
N LYS A 135 10.95 1.08 -1.46
CA LYS A 135 11.81 0.53 -0.41
C LYS A 135 11.05 -0.47 0.45
N MET A 136 11.71 -1.56 0.78
CA MET A 136 11.17 -2.64 1.60
C MET A 136 12.22 -3.11 2.60
N GLY A 137 11.87 -3.12 3.88
CA GLY A 137 12.71 -3.70 4.92
C GLY A 137 12.81 -5.22 4.80
N TYR A 138 13.80 -5.82 5.45
CA TYR A 138 14.07 -7.25 5.36
C TYR A 138 12.87 -8.12 5.78
N TYR A 139 12.78 -9.33 5.22
CA TYR A 139 11.73 -10.33 5.41
C TYR A 139 10.30 -9.88 5.07
N SER A 140 10.11 -8.72 4.45
CA SER A 140 8.78 -8.33 3.97
C SER A 140 8.43 -9.13 2.71
N PHE A 141 7.17 -9.57 2.62
CA PHE A 141 6.68 -10.43 1.54
C PHE A 141 7.41 -11.79 1.40
N SER A 142 8.02 -12.30 2.46
CA SER A 142 8.84 -13.52 2.38
C SER A 142 8.08 -14.76 1.91
N LEU A 143 6.76 -14.83 2.17
CA LEU A 143 5.90 -15.96 1.78
C LEU A 143 5.08 -15.71 0.50
N TYR A 144 5.37 -14.64 -0.21
CA TYR A 144 4.68 -14.34 -1.46
C TYR A 144 5.24 -15.21 -2.59
N SER A 145 4.34 -15.73 -3.43
CA SER A 145 4.66 -16.56 -4.58
C SER A 145 4.77 -15.77 -5.88
N VAL A 146 4.16 -14.58 -5.92
CA VAL A 146 4.10 -13.72 -7.10
C VAL A 146 4.46 -12.30 -6.74
N CYS A 147 5.41 -11.73 -7.50
CA CYS A 147 5.74 -10.31 -7.48
C CYS A 147 5.72 -9.78 -8.91
N GLU A 148 4.69 -9.02 -9.26
CA GLU A 148 4.54 -8.43 -10.59
C GLU A 148 4.68 -6.92 -10.54
N MET A 149 5.66 -6.40 -11.25
CA MET A 149 5.89 -4.97 -11.44
C MET A 149 5.79 -4.64 -12.92
N GLU A 150 4.87 -3.74 -13.28
CA GLU A 150 4.58 -3.44 -14.68
C GLU A 150 4.32 -1.94 -14.87
N ASN A 151 4.89 -1.39 -15.93
CA ASN A 151 4.61 -0.02 -16.36
C ASN A 151 4.92 1.04 -15.30
N LEU A 152 6.18 1.08 -14.86
CA LEU A 152 6.72 2.00 -13.85
C LEU A 152 7.78 2.93 -14.47
N PRO A 153 7.43 3.82 -15.40
CA PRO A 153 8.38 4.54 -16.25
C PRO A 153 9.28 5.53 -15.49
N SER A 154 8.87 5.96 -14.31
CA SER A 154 9.61 6.91 -13.48
C SER A 154 10.41 6.25 -12.35
N LEU A 155 10.39 4.92 -12.24
CA LEU A 155 11.03 4.22 -11.13
C LEU A 155 12.56 4.37 -11.22
N GLU A 156 13.14 4.94 -10.16
CA GLU A 156 14.57 5.27 -10.06
C GLU A 156 15.27 4.37 -9.04
N VAL A 157 14.57 4.02 -7.96
CA VAL A 157 15.13 3.29 -6.82
C VAL A 157 14.26 2.12 -6.44
N ILE A 158 14.86 0.93 -6.40
CA ILE A 158 14.32 -0.26 -5.73
C ILE A 158 15.33 -0.67 -4.67
N GLU A 159 14.90 -0.69 -3.41
CA GLU A 159 15.73 -1.07 -2.28
C GLU A 159 15.01 -2.15 -1.48
N MET A 160 15.65 -3.31 -1.30
CA MET A 160 15.09 -4.45 -0.59
C MET A 160 16.10 -4.98 0.43
N GLY A 161 15.65 -5.16 1.66
CA GLY A 161 16.49 -5.64 2.75
C GLY A 161 17.19 -4.54 3.52
N ASP A 162 18.14 -4.94 4.36
CA ASP A 162 18.99 -4.05 5.14
C ASP A 162 20.46 -4.39 4.87
N TYR A 163 21.38 -3.45 5.07
CA TYR A 163 22.79 -3.60 4.72
C TYR A 163 23.49 -4.76 5.46
N ASP A 164 23.02 -5.10 6.64
CA ASP A 164 23.64 -6.07 7.55
C ASP A 164 22.88 -7.39 7.69
N GLU A 165 21.74 -7.57 6.99
CA GLU A 165 20.92 -8.78 7.11
C GLU A 165 20.48 -9.30 5.74
N GLU A 166 20.33 -10.63 5.62
CA GLU A 166 19.76 -11.27 4.43
C GLU A 166 18.38 -10.67 4.13
N SER A 167 18.15 -10.23 2.92
CA SER A 167 16.92 -9.50 2.59
C SER A 167 15.66 -10.32 2.80
N GLY A 168 15.67 -11.61 2.44
CA GLY A 168 14.54 -12.53 2.56
C GLY A 168 13.24 -12.06 1.89
N ASN A 169 13.25 -10.90 1.22
CA ASN A 169 12.10 -10.36 0.51
C ASN A 169 11.80 -11.22 -0.71
N PHE A 170 10.54 -11.62 -0.88
CA PHE A 170 10.11 -12.42 -2.02
C PHE A 170 10.95 -13.68 -2.28
N CYS A 171 11.54 -14.27 -1.25
CA CYS A 171 12.48 -15.39 -1.40
C CYS A 171 11.85 -16.65 -2.04
N HIS A 172 10.53 -16.72 -2.10
CA HIS A 172 9.78 -17.80 -2.75
C HIS A 172 9.01 -17.33 -3.99
N ALA A 173 9.13 -16.05 -4.39
CA ALA A 173 8.34 -15.51 -5.47
C ALA A 173 9.01 -15.65 -6.84
N SER A 174 8.17 -15.83 -7.86
CA SER A 174 8.56 -15.49 -9.22
C SER A 174 8.45 -13.97 -9.40
N LEU A 175 9.54 -13.33 -9.84
CA LEU A 175 9.59 -11.90 -10.12
C LEU A 175 9.34 -11.65 -11.59
N GLU A 176 8.27 -10.94 -11.93
CA GLU A 176 8.02 -10.45 -13.28
C GLU A 176 8.16 -8.92 -13.33
N LEU A 177 9.12 -8.45 -14.11
CA LEU A 177 9.31 -7.03 -14.42
C LEU A 177 8.96 -6.79 -15.88
N LYS A 178 7.89 -6.03 -16.13
CA LYS A 178 7.46 -5.68 -17.50
C LYS A 178 7.44 -4.16 -17.65
N SER A 179 8.02 -3.67 -18.73
CA SER A 179 7.96 -2.26 -19.08
C SER A 179 7.73 -2.09 -20.57
N GLU A 180 6.80 -1.22 -20.92
CA GLU A 180 6.61 -0.76 -22.30
C GLU A 180 7.58 0.40 -22.64
N SER A 181 8.35 0.89 -21.66
CA SER A 181 9.29 1.99 -21.85
C SER A 181 10.51 1.56 -22.64
N GLU A 182 10.89 2.31 -23.69
CA GLU A 182 12.13 2.11 -24.43
C GLU A 182 13.41 2.29 -23.59
N ARG A 183 13.31 2.83 -22.38
CA ARG A 183 14.44 3.07 -21.46
C ARG A 183 14.92 1.83 -20.72
N MET A 184 14.16 0.75 -20.74
CA MET A 184 14.52 -0.53 -20.08
C MET A 184 14.91 -1.62 -21.10
N LYS A 185 15.44 -1.23 -22.24
CA LYS A 185 16.05 -2.16 -23.22
C LYS A 185 17.54 -2.29 -22.99
#